data_e801018aa8a40fdc80f235a4eed34aee
#
_entry.id   e801018aa8a40fdc80f235a4eed34aee
#
_cell.length_a   1.000
_cell.length_b   1.000
_cell.length_c   1.000
_cell.angle_alpha   90.00
_cell.angle_beta   90.00
_cell.angle_gamma   90.00
#
_symmetry.space_group_name_H-M   'P 1'
#
loop_
_entity.id
_entity.type
_entity.pdbx_description
1 polymer ?
#
loop_
_entity_poly.entity_id
_entity_poly.type
_entity_poly.pdbx_seq_one_letter_code
_entity_poly.pdbx_strand_id
1 'polypeptide(L)' 'MKLHRNLVFAVIDGLNLIFNENEYADKVVQKVLRYDKRWGARDRGFIAETTYEIVRYKRLYTEIAEV' A
#
# COMPACT_ATOMS: atom_id res chain seq x y z
N MET A 1 8.11 5.18 -18.17
CA MET A 1 8.11 4.05 -17.27
C MET A 1 6.69 3.50 -17.16
N LYS A 2 6.52 2.25 -17.53
CA LYS A 2 5.20 1.64 -17.47
C LYS A 2 4.93 1.06 -16.08
N LEU A 3 3.91 1.59 -15.41
CA LEU A 3 3.43 0.98 -14.18
C LEU A 3 2.60 -0.25 -14.55
N HIS A 4 2.97 -1.40 -14.02
CA HIS A 4 2.20 -2.61 -14.25
C HIS A 4 0.89 -2.53 -13.47
N ARG A 5 -0.21 -2.89 -14.13
CA ARG A 5 -1.53 -2.87 -13.49
C ARG A 5 -1.55 -3.70 -12.21
N ASN A 6 -0.82 -4.83 -12.23
CA ASN A 6 -0.77 -5.71 -11.07
C ASN A 6 -0.22 -5.01 -9.83
N LEU A 7 0.79 -4.14 -10.01
CA LEU A 7 1.36 -3.40 -8.90
C LEU A 7 0.37 -2.39 -8.34
N VAL A 8 -0.34 -1.70 -9.23
CA VAL A 8 -1.34 -0.71 -8.82
C VAL A 8 -2.49 -1.38 -8.07
N PHE A 9 -2.99 -2.50 -8.60
CA PHE A 9 -4.05 -3.25 -7.94
C PHE A 9 -3.62 -3.76 -6.57
N ALA A 10 -2.36 -4.20 -6.44
CA ALA A 10 -1.85 -4.66 -5.17
C ALA A 10 -1.85 -3.54 -4.13
N VAL A 11 -1.45 -2.33 -4.53
CA VAL A 11 -1.47 -1.17 -3.65
C VAL A 11 -2.91 -0.83 -3.23
N ILE A 12 -3.82 -0.80 -4.20
CA ILE A 12 -5.23 -0.50 -3.93
C ILE A 12 -5.83 -1.53 -2.98
N ASP A 13 -5.57 -2.80 -3.22
CA ASP A 13 -6.05 -3.88 -2.36
C ASP A 13 -5.52 -3.74 -0.94
N GLY A 14 -4.23 -3.44 -0.81
CA GLY A 14 -3.61 -3.22 0.48
C GLY A 14 -4.23 -2.05 1.22
N LEU A 15 -4.46 -0.95 0.51
CA LEU A 15 -5.08 0.23 1.12
C LEU A 15 -6.51 -0.05 1.59
N ASN A 16 -7.26 -0.83 0.83
CA ASN A 16 -8.61 -1.23 1.24
C ASN A 16 -8.58 -2.02 2.55
N LEU A 17 -7.62 -2.95 2.68
CA LEU A 17 -7.48 -3.73 3.91
C LEU A 17 -7.11 -2.85 5.10
N ILE A 18 -6.24 -1.88 4.89
CA ILE A 18 -5.82 -0.98 5.95
C ILE A 18 -6.97 -0.06 6.39
N PHE A 19 -7.67 0.55 5.45
CA PHE A 19 -8.65 1.59 5.75
C PHE A 19 -10.04 1.03 6.05
N ASN A 20 -10.45 -0.05 5.40
CA ASN A 20 -11.79 -0.61 5.58
C ASN A 20 -11.82 -1.71 6.64
N GLU A 21 -10.75 -2.52 6.72
CA GLU A 21 -10.68 -3.63 7.67
C GLU A 21 -9.84 -3.30 8.91
N ASN A 22 -9.30 -2.10 8.99
CA ASN A 22 -8.48 -1.64 10.11
C ASN A 22 -7.26 -2.53 10.38
N GLU A 23 -6.69 -3.12 9.35
CA GLU A 23 -5.50 -3.93 9.48
C GLU A 23 -4.25 -3.05 9.57
N TYR A 24 -3.21 -3.56 10.22
CA TYR A 24 -1.95 -2.84 10.33
C TYR A 24 -1.23 -2.82 8.97
N ALA A 25 -0.69 -1.66 8.61
CA ALA A 25 0.00 -1.48 7.33
C ALA A 25 1.14 -2.48 7.15
N ASP A 26 1.93 -2.74 8.19
CA ASP A 26 3.04 -3.70 8.10
C ASP A 26 2.57 -5.09 7.71
N LYS A 27 1.50 -5.56 8.31
CA LYS A 27 0.95 -6.88 8.01
C LYS A 27 0.37 -6.92 6.60
N VAL A 28 -0.33 -5.87 6.21
CA VAL A 28 -0.94 -5.79 4.89
C VAL A 28 0.12 -5.77 3.79
N VAL A 29 1.16 -4.96 3.97
CA VAL A 29 2.24 -4.89 2.98
C VAL A 29 2.90 -6.26 2.81
N GLN A 30 3.21 -6.95 3.89
CA GLN A 30 3.79 -8.29 3.81
C GLN A 30 2.87 -9.27 3.08
N LYS A 31 1.58 -9.19 3.34
CA LYS A 31 0.59 -10.05 2.69
C LYS A 31 0.50 -9.77 1.19
N VAL A 32 0.43 -8.49 0.84
CA VAL A 32 0.32 -8.07 -0.57
C VAL A 32 1.57 -8.44 -1.36
N LEU A 33 2.75 -8.32 -0.76
CA LEU A 33 4.00 -8.67 -1.42
C LEU A 33 4.09 -10.16 -1.78
N ARG A 34 3.24 -10.99 -1.21
CA ARG A 34 3.17 -12.43 -1.51
C ARG A 34 2.19 -12.77 -2.63
N TYR A 35 1.47 -11.77 -3.15
CA TYR A 35 0.47 -12.02 -4.19
C TYR A 35 1.09 -12.57 -5.48
N ASP A 36 2.29 -12.13 -5.83
CA ASP A 36 2.96 -12.59 -7.04
C ASP A 36 4.43 -12.83 -6.73
N LYS A 37 4.84 -14.09 -6.87
CA LYS A 37 6.22 -14.51 -6.60
C LYS A 37 7.21 -13.97 -7.62
N ARG A 38 6.72 -13.51 -8.78
CA ARG A 38 7.58 -13.01 -9.85
C ARG A 38 8.03 -11.58 -9.63
N TRP A 39 7.45 -10.89 -8.65
CA TRP A 39 7.85 -9.52 -8.37
C TRP A 39 9.27 -9.48 -7.82
N GLY A 40 10.11 -8.67 -8.47
CA GLY A 40 11.47 -8.46 -8.01
C GLY A 40 11.54 -7.39 -6.91
N ALA A 41 12.77 -7.11 -6.49
CA ALA A 41 13.00 -6.14 -5.42
C ALA A 41 12.44 -4.76 -5.75
N ARG A 42 12.54 -4.34 -7.01
CA ARG A 42 12.03 -3.04 -7.45
C ARG A 42 10.50 -2.95 -7.33
N ASP A 43 9.82 -4.00 -7.77
CA ASP A 43 8.36 -4.04 -7.72
C ASP A 43 7.87 -4.05 -6.28
N ARG A 44 8.51 -4.85 -5.45
CA ARG A 44 8.18 -4.95 -4.03
C ARG A 44 8.42 -3.63 -3.31
N GLY A 45 9.52 -2.97 -3.66
CA GLY A 45 9.83 -1.65 -3.11
C GLY A 45 8.77 -0.63 -3.48
N PHE A 46 8.32 -0.62 -4.73
CA PHE A 46 7.27 0.28 -5.19
C PHE A 46 5.98 0.09 -4.37
N ILE A 47 5.55 -1.16 -4.20
CA ILE A 47 4.32 -1.45 -3.46
C ILE A 47 4.44 -0.98 -2.02
N ALA A 48 5.54 -1.32 -1.36
CA ALA A 48 5.74 -0.97 0.05
C ALA A 48 5.81 0.54 0.24
N GLU A 49 6.64 1.22 -0.53
CA GLU A 49 6.80 2.66 -0.41
C GLU A 49 5.51 3.41 -0.70
N THR A 50 4.83 3.04 -1.79
CA THR A 50 3.59 3.70 -2.19
C THR A 50 2.51 3.50 -1.14
N THR A 51 2.37 2.30 -0.63
CA THR A 51 1.37 2.00 0.40
C THR A 51 1.63 2.81 1.67
N TYR A 52 2.87 2.82 2.15
CA TYR A 52 3.22 3.56 3.36
C TYR A 52 3.05 5.07 3.17
N GLU A 53 3.41 5.60 2.02
CA GLU A 53 3.24 7.02 1.75
C GLU A 53 1.77 7.44 1.78
N ILE A 54 0.91 6.66 1.13
CA ILE A 54 -0.52 6.99 1.09
C ILE A 54 -1.13 6.92 2.49
N VAL A 55 -0.77 5.91 3.27
CA VAL A 55 -1.23 5.79 4.65
C VAL A 55 -0.79 7.00 5.48
N ARG A 56 0.47 7.40 5.31
CA ARG A 56 1.04 8.54 6.01
C ARG A 56 0.30 9.83 5.66
N TYR A 57 0.08 10.08 4.37
CA TYR A 57 -0.63 11.28 3.93
C TYR A 57 -2.07 11.29 4.41
N LYS A 58 -2.74 10.17 4.40
CA LYS A 58 -4.12 10.11 4.88
C LYS A 58 -4.21 10.46 6.36
N ARG A 59 -3.28 9.95 7.18
CA ARG A 59 -3.25 10.28 8.60
C ARG A 59 -3.02 11.77 8.81
N LEU A 60 -2.10 12.35 8.03
CA LEU A 60 -1.80 13.77 8.11
C LEU A 60 -3.04 14.61 7.78
N TYR A 61 -3.73 14.27 6.71
CA TYR A 61 -4.94 14.99 6.31
C TYR A 61 -6.06 14.84 7.33
N THR A 62 -6.18 13.66 7.92
CA THR A 62 -7.19 13.44 8.94
C THR A 62 -6.92 14.31 10.18
N GLU A 63 -5.66 14.41 10.60
CA GLU A 63 -5.29 15.27 11.73
C GLU A 63 -5.57 16.74 11.43
N ILE A 64 -5.27 17.19 10.22
CA ILE A 64 -5.54 18.57 9.82
C ILE A 64 -7.03 18.84 9.79
N ALA A 65 -7.82 17.89 9.31
CA ALA A 65 -9.26 18.06 9.21
C ALA A 65 -9.95 18.11 10.57
N GLU A 66 -9.37 17.48 11.58
CA GLU A 66 -9.93 17.48 12.94
C GLU A 66 -9.63 18.77 13.71
N VAL A 67 -8.73 19.57 13.20
CA VAL A 67 -8.39 20.85 13.79
C VAL A 67 -9.34 21.93 13.24
#